data_16c3bbf1a846f115cf25d67328ad3877
#
_entry.id   16c3bbf1a846f115cf25d67328ad3877
#
_cell.length_a   1.000
_cell.length_b   1.000
_cell.length_c   1.000
_cell.angle_alpha   90.00
_cell.angle_beta   90.00
_cell.angle_gamma   90.00
#
_symmetry.space_group_name_H-M   'P 1'
#
loop_
_entity.id
_entity.type
_entity.pdbx_description
1 polymer ?
#
loop_
_entity_poly.entity_id
_entity_poly.type
_entity_poly.pdbx_seq_one_letter_code
_entity_poly.pdbx_strand_id
1 'polypeptide(L)'
;MNITTYLKATVLGLILAATFNSSAQSNLDGIKGDEHSDDNEIQLTNESPQELLLEYEIERTKNFSNGYKSTNRTTLDNLNTISNRAQLSLAETYEAHYIQYKQNGFTSVGLEFLKNAEQNTENKAELYSDFIACSHVLKKELLFDKYTSKLRNSGFITNEVLEYNKNVLRSIETEASFIVTNGWEDTYPLLSLLTQENKTATQVINAEWILDPEYRKLIAARLGTSNPSFNDNPYDWILTVSQSTSSAIYFTPTLPRSVLLNAQESLTPIGIVFSLNPLTASEQKRQCINAWKMFSKVELISNSDLCANYIFIFSVLEDLLANDQSEKGTLNQVLAYKKQLLKKYPALK
;
A
#
# COMPACT_ATOMS: atom_id res chain seq x y z
N MET A 1 29.04 -19.98 -7.09
CA MET A 1 28.01 -18.97 -6.76
C MET A 1 26.75 -19.43 -7.44
N ASN A 2 25.66 -19.71 -6.69
CA ASN A 2 24.45 -20.32 -7.25
C ASN A 2 23.73 -19.33 -8.18
N ILE A 3 23.26 -19.81 -9.34
CA ILE A 3 22.48 -19.01 -10.33
C ILE A 3 21.29 -18.29 -9.65
N THR A 4 20.67 -18.94 -8.66
CA THR A 4 19.59 -18.36 -7.85
C THR A 4 20.02 -17.13 -7.05
N THR A 5 21.25 -17.08 -6.55
CA THR A 5 21.79 -15.94 -5.79
C THR A 5 22.11 -14.75 -6.73
N TYR A 6 22.56 -15.04 -7.95
CA TYR A 6 22.83 -14.01 -8.97
C TYR A 6 21.54 -13.40 -9.49
N LEU A 7 20.53 -14.22 -9.76
CA LEU A 7 19.17 -13.77 -10.16
C LEU A 7 18.54 -12.85 -9.10
N LYS A 8 18.63 -13.23 -7.82
CA LYS A 8 18.10 -12.41 -6.72
C LYS A 8 18.78 -11.04 -6.64
N ALA A 9 20.10 -10.98 -6.82
CA ALA A 9 20.85 -9.72 -6.76
C ALA A 9 20.56 -8.80 -7.96
N THR A 10 20.42 -9.36 -9.17
CA THR A 10 20.17 -8.59 -10.40
C THR A 10 18.75 -8.04 -10.44
N VAL A 11 17.76 -8.85 -10.06
CA VAL A 11 16.34 -8.44 -10.00
C VAL A 11 16.13 -7.36 -8.96
N LEU A 12 16.76 -7.49 -7.78
CA LEU A 12 16.66 -6.47 -6.74
C LEU A 12 17.38 -5.16 -7.12
N GLY A 13 18.52 -5.26 -7.81
CA GLY A 13 19.22 -4.09 -8.36
C GLY A 13 18.35 -3.28 -9.32
N LEU A 14 17.47 -3.93 -10.09
CA LEU A 14 16.55 -3.28 -11.05
C LEU A 14 15.31 -2.68 -10.38
N ILE A 15 14.76 -3.33 -9.34
CA ILE A 15 13.71 -2.71 -8.49
C ILE A 15 14.22 -1.42 -7.86
N LEU A 16 15.52 -1.36 -7.57
CA LEU A 16 16.21 -0.21 -7.03
C LEU A 16 16.16 1.04 -7.93
N ALA A 17 16.03 0.87 -9.23
CA ALA A 17 15.91 1.97 -10.19
C ALA A 17 14.46 2.43 -10.39
N ALA A 18 13.49 1.53 -10.22
CA ALA A 18 12.08 1.80 -10.52
C ALA A 18 11.32 2.56 -9.42
N THR A 19 11.73 2.42 -8.15
CA THR A 19 11.02 3.03 -7.01
C THR A 19 11.44 4.49 -6.71
N PHE A 20 12.28 5.09 -7.54
CA PHE A 20 12.82 6.44 -7.27
C PHE A 20 11.83 7.59 -7.47
N ASN A 21 10.63 7.37 -8.01
CA ASN A 21 9.73 8.47 -8.40
C ASN A 21 8.37 8.53 -7.69
N SER A 22 8.09 7.71 -6.68
CA SER A 22 6.76 7.76 -6.04
C SER A 22 6.71 8.57 -4.74
N SER A 23 7.76 9.30 -4.37
CA SER A 23 7.66 10.30 -3.30
C SER A 23 7.33 11.66 -3.91
N ALA A 24 6.05 12.03 -3.89
CA ALA A 24 5.66 13.42 -4.02
C ALA A 24 6.29 14.22 -2.85
N GLN A 25 7.52 14.66 -3.04
CA GLN A 25 8.12 15.69 -2.22
C GLN A 25 7.42 17.00 -2.57
N SER A 26 6.42 17.36 -1.76
CA SER A 26 5.95 18.75 -1.70
C SER A 26 7.12 19.61 -1.18
N ASN A 27 7.61 20.49 -2.03
CA ASN A 27 8.53 21.55 -1.65
C ASN A 27 7.85 22.46 -0.61
N LEU A 28 8.25 22.34 0.63
CA LEU A 28 7.96 23.26 1.72
C LEU A 28 9.30 23.77 2.28
N ASP A 29 9.98 24.60 1.49
CA ASP A 29 11.05 25.47 2.01
C ASP A 29 10.46 26.83 2.36
N GLY A 30 10.57 27.17 3.63
CA GLY A 30 10.55 28.53 4.09
C GLY A 30 9.42 29.01 4.98
N ILE A 31 9.36 28.56 6.24
CA ILE A 31 8.84 29.42 7.32
C ILE A 31 9.78 29.27 8.51
N LYS A 32 10.51 30.36 8.81
CA LYS A 32 11.26 30.51 10.04
C LYS A 32 10.28 30.87 11.16
N GLY A 33 10.26 30.08 12.20
CA GLY A 33 9.49 30.34 13.41
C GLY A 33 10.31 31.16 14.42
N ASP A 34 9.72 32.21 14.95
CA ASP A 34 10.18 32.92 16.14
C ASP A 34 9.65 32.21 17.41
N GLU A 35 10.55 31.98 18.35
CA GLU A 35 10.21 31.50 19.72
C GLU A 35 9.52 32.61 20.51
N HIS A 36 8.35 32.35 21.11
CA HIS A 36 7.94 33.05 22.35
C HIS A 36 6.96 32.25 23.21
N SER A 37 7.43 32.06 24.42
CA SER A 37 6.85 32.02 25.78
C SER A 37 5.38 31.69 26.04
N ASP A 38 5.27 30.81 27.06
CA ASP A 38 4.12 30.43 27.87
C ASP A 38 3.15 31.57 28.20
N ASP A 39 1.87 31.35 27.84
CA ASP A 39 0.73 31.72 28.70
C ASP A 39 -0.49 30.92 28.20
N ASN A 40 -1.01 30.04 29.08
CA ASN A 40 -2.17 29.18 28.83
C ASN A 40 -3.50 29.94 28.89
N GLU A 41 -3.71 30.89 27.98
CA GLU A 41 -5.07 31.30 27.58
C GLU A 41 -5.33 30.66 26.23
N ILE A 42 -6.34 29.76 26.19
CA ILE A 42 -6.91 29.26 24.92
C ILE A 42 -7.51 30.48 24.21
N GLN A 43 -6.66 31.23 23.48
CA GLN A 43 -7.13 32.20 22.51
C GLN A 43 -7.84 31.39 21.43
N LEU A 44 -9.15 31.55 21.34
CA LEU A 44 -9.97 31.17 20.19
C LEU A 44 -9.40 31.92 18.97
N THR A 45 -8.39 31.35 18.36
CA THR A 45 -7.76 31.90 17.17
C THR A 45 -8.76 31.80 16.04
N ASN A 46 -8.84 32.83 15.17
CA ASN A 46 -9.61 32.83 13.92
C ASN A 46 -8.98 31.87 12.87
N GLU A 47 -8.53 30.70 13.29
CA GLU A 47 -7.97 29.69 12.38
C GLU A 47 -9.06 29.15 11.46
N SER A 48 -8.72 29.02 10.18
CA SER A 48 -9.65 28.38 9.26
C SER A 48 -9.66 26.87 9.51
N PRO A 49 -10.79 26.19 9.31
CA PRO A 49 -10.89 24.74 9.45
C PRO A 49 -9.84 23.99 8.63
N GLN A 50 -9.53 24.47 7.42
CA GLN A 50 -8.55 23.89 6.51
C GLN A 50 -7.12 24.03 7.03
N GLU A 51 -6.77 25.17 7.62
CA GLU A 51 -5.44 25.38 8.22
C GLU A 51 -5.21 24.43 9.39
N LEU A 52 -6.22 24.22 10.24
CA LEU A 52 -6.15 23.31 11.36
C LEU A 52 -6.00 21.85 10.92
N LEU A 53 -6.72 21.43 9.87
CA LEU A 53 -6.56 20.11 9.28
C LEU A 53 -5.15 19.94 8.69
N LEU A 54 -4.64 20.97 7.99
CA LEU A 54 -3.28 20.93 7.43
C LEU A 54 -2.23 20.83 8.54
N GLU A 55 -2.36 21.60 9.63
CA GLU A 55 -1.49 21.51 10.79
C GLU A 55 -1.48 20.09 11.39
N TYR A 56 -2.67 19.49 11.53
CA TYR A 56 -2.81 18.11 12.02
C TYR A 56 -2.09 17.10 11.12
N GLU A 57 -2.26 17.19 9.80
CA GLU A 57 -1.61 16.30 8.85
C GLU A 57 -0.08 16.51 8.82
N ILE A 58 0.41 17.74 8.90
CA ILE A 58 1.85 18.04 9.02
C ILE A 58 2.41 17.41 10.30
N GLU A 59 1.76 17.60 11.44
CA GLU A 59 2.22 17.01 12.71
C GLU A 59 2.21 15.49 12.65
N ARG A 60 1.16 14.91 12.06
CA ARG A 60 1.04 13.46 11.86
C ARG A 60 2.16 12.91 10.99
N THR A 61 2.55 13.62 9.92
CA THR A 61 3.63 13.16 9.02
C THR A 61 5.01 13.21 9.67
N LYS A 62 5.25 14.05 10.69
CA LYS A 62 6.51 14.04 11.45
C LYS A 62 6.80 12.69 12.11
N ASN A 63 5.77 11.89 12.38
CA ASN A 63 5.90 10.53 12.92
C ASN A 63 6.28 9.48 11.86
N PHE A 64 6.29 9.83 10.59
CA PHE A 64 6.62 8.90 9.50
C PHE A 64 8.07 9.11 9.02
N SER A 65 9.06 8.90 9.88
CA SER A 65 10.44 8.80 9.40
C SER A 65 10.67 7.43 8.76
N ASN A 66 11.17 7.41 7.50
CA ASN A 66 11.47 6.18 6.76
C ASN A 66 10.28 5.23 6.50
N GLY A 67 9.06 5.76 6.42
CA GLY A 67 7.85 4.97 6.19
C GLY A 67 7.29 4.29 7.43
N TYR A 68 7.81 4.58 8.63
CA TYR A 68 7.35 4.01 9.89
C TYR A 68 6.81 5.08 10.81
N LYS A 69 5.74 4.74 11.53
CA LYS A 69 5.21 5.59 12.59
C LYS A 69 6.10 5.44 13.84
N SER A 70 6.81 6.51 14.19
CA SER A 70 7.47 6.62 15.50
C SER A 70 6.44 7.12 16.49
N THR A 71 6.26 6.42 17.60
CA THR A 71 5.44 6.90 18.74
C THR A 71 6.20 7.92 19.57
N ASN A 72 6.53 9.07 18.99
CA ASN A 72 7.10 10.17 19.74
C ASN A 72 5.99 10.79 20.62
N ARG A 73 6.20 10.77 21.93
CA ARG A 73 5.24 11.31 22.92
C ARG A 73 4.90 12.78 22.66
N THR A 74 5.88 13.60 22.32
CA THR A 74 5.67 15.02 21.98
C THR A 74 4.71 15.20 20.82
N THR A 75 4.87 14.42 19.75
CA THR A 75 3.96 14.49 18.59
C THR A 75 2.56 14.00 18.95
N LEU A 76 2.43 12.97 19.80
CA LEU A 76 1.11 12.53 20.27
C LEU A 76 0.43 13.64 21.10
N ASP A 77 1.16 14.32 21.97
CA ASP A 77 0.65 15.44 22.77
C ASP A 77 0.24 16.63 21.87
N ASN A 78 1.02 16.93 20.81
CA ASN A 78 0.69 17.94 19.83
C ASN A 78 -0.58 17.56 19.03
N LEU A 79 -0.69 16.32 18.54
CA LEU A 79 -1.88 15.85 17.83
C LEU A 79 -3.13 15.92 18.71
N ASN A 80 -3.03 15.56 20.00
CA ASN A 80 -4.11 15.70 20.96
C ASN A 80 -4.51 17.18 21.14
N THR A 81 -3.54 18.09 21.22
CA THR A 81 -3.78 19.53 21.36
C THR A 81 -4.53 20.07 20.15
N ILE A 82 -4.08 19.75 18.93
CA ILE A 82 -4.75 20.17 17.69
C ILE A 82 -6.16 19.58 17.60
N SER A 83 -6.32 18.31 17.93
CA SER A 83 -7.62 17.63 17.94
C SER A 83 -8.60 18.27 18.91
N ASN A 84 -8.16 18.65 20.12
CA ASN A 84 -8.98 19.36 21.11
C ASN A 84 -9.35 20.77 20.63
N ARG A 85 -8.42 21.52 20.02
CA ARG A 85 -8.72 22.82 19.40
C ARG A 85 -9.81 22.70 18.34
N ALA A 86 -9.67 21.70 17.43
CA ALA A 86 -10.66 21.44 16.39
C ALA A 86 -12.04 21.17 16.98
N GLN A 87 -12.13 20.37 18.03
CA GLN A 87 -13.40 20.06 18.68
C GLN A 87 -14.04 21.27 19.38
N LEU A 88 -13.22 22.13 19.98
CA LEU A 88 -13.73 23.28 20.72
C LEU A 88 -14.16 24.44 19.81
N SER A 89 -13.42 24.70 18.75
CA SER A 89 -13.63 25.88 17.89
C SER A 89 -14.44 25.60 16.61
N LEU A 90 -14.46 24.34 16.12
CA LEU A 90 -14.96 23.98 14.80
C LEU A 90 -15.83 22.70 14.81
N ALA A 91 -16.47 22.38 15.94
CA ALA A 91 -17.11 21.09 16.24
C ALA A 91 -18.01 20.51 15.11
N GLU A 92 -18.65 21.37 14.32
CA GLU A 92 -19.63 20.98 13.29
C GLU A 92 -19.04 21.01 11.87
N THR A 93 -17.71 21.18 11.72
CA THR A 93 -17.07 21.20 10.40
C THR A 93 -16.60 19.83 9.95
N TYR A 94 -16.44 19.67 8.63
CA TYR A 94 -15.82 18.48 8.03
C TYR A 94 -14.45 18.20 8.64
N GLU A 95 -13.61 19.23 8.71
CA GLU A 95 -12.21 19.13 9.14
C GLU A 95 -12.12 18.69 10.60
N ALA A 96 -12.95 19.23 11.49
CA ALA A 96 -12.98 18.83 12.89
C ALA A 96 -13.38 17.36 13.04
N HIS A 97 -14.44 16.92 12.37
CA HIS A 97 -14.86 15.52 12.38
C HIS A 97 -13.80 14.60 11.78
N TYR A 98 -13.13 15.03 10.71
CA TYR A 98 -12.09 14.23 10.05
C TYR A 98 -10.85 14.10 10.93
N ILE A 99 -10.40 15.18 11.62
CA ILE A 99 -9.35 15.14 12.63
C ILE A 99 -9.71 14.16 13.75
N GLN A 100 -10.94 14.22 14.28
CA GLN A 100 -11.41 13.27 15.30
C GLN A 100 -11.40 11.83 14.80
N TYR A 101 -11.81 11.58 13.56
CA TYR A 101 -11.67 10.25 12.97
C TYR A 101 -10.21 9.78 12.94
N LYS A 102 -9.28 10.60 12.45
CA LYS A 102 -7.85 10.26 12.39
C LYS A 102 -7.25 10.01 13.78
N GLN A 103 -7.72 10.71 14.80
CA GLN A 103 -7.29 10.54 16.18
C GLN A 103 -7.81 9.25 16.81
N ASN A 104 -9.06 8.89 16.54
CA ASN A 104 -9.71 7.70 17.09
C ASN A 104 -9.42 6.41 16.29
N GLY A 105 -8.89 6.53 15.06
CA GLY A 105 -8.52 5.39 14.22
C GLY A 105 -9.68 4.48 13.85
N PHE A 106 -9.39 3.19 13.69
CA PHE A 106 -10.36 2.18 13.26
C PHE A 106 -11.23 1.67 14.42
N THR A 107 -11.90 2.58 15.09
CA THR A 107 -12.83 2.28 16.19
C THR A 107 -14.27 2.62 15.82
N SER A 108 -15.22 2.15 16.60
CA SER A 108 -16.63 2.55 16.39
C SER A 108 -16.84 4.05 16.57
N VAL A 109 -16.08 4.69 17.47
CA VAL A 109 -16.09 6.14 17.69
C VAL A 109 -15.49 6.85 16.46
N GLY A 110 -14.36 6.39 15.96
CA GLY A 110 -13.78 6.94 14.73
C GLY A 110 -14.73 6.83 13.54
N LEU A 111 -15.43 5.70 13.40
CA LEU A 111 -16.43 5.53 12.33
C LEU A 111 -17.60 6.52 12.44
N GLU A 112 -18.07 6.87 13.64
CA GLU A 112 -19.10 7.89 13.80
C GLU A 112 -18.60 9.28 13.39
N PHE A 113 -17.38 9.65 13.78
CA PHE A 113 -16.76 10.89 13.30
C PHE A 113 -16.60 10.92 11.78
N LEU A 114 -16.19 9.80 11.17
CA LEU A 114 -16.07 9.70 9.71
C LEU A 114 -17.44 9.88 9.00
N LYS A 115 -18.53 9.36 9.58
CA LYS A 115 -19.89 9.60 9.07
C LYS A 115 -20.30 11.06 9.19
N ASN A 116 -19.97 11.72 10.30
CA ASN A 116 -20.23 13.14 10.47
C ASN A 116 -19.42 13.97 9.47
N ALA A 117 -18.16 13.62 9.23
CA ALA A 117 -17.36 14.24 8.17
C ALA A 117 -18.01 14.08 6.78
N GLU A 118 -18.55 12.89 6.43
CA GLU A 118 -19.27 12.67 5.15
C GLU A 118 -20.51 13.57 5.01
N GLN A 119 -21.20 13.89 6.11
CA GLN A 119 -22.37 14.77 6.09
C GLN A 119 -22.00 16.24 5.87
N ASN A 120 -20.82 16.65 6.31
CA ASN A 120 -20.34 18.04 6.30
C ASN A 120 -19.37 18.35 5.14
N THR A 121 -19.21 17.48 4.15
CA THR A 121 -18.41 17.73 2.95
C THR A 121 -19.21 17.55 1.67
N GLU A 122 -18.92 18.40 0.67
CA GLU A 122 -19.40 18.21 -0.70
C GLU A 122 -18.59 17.13 -1.44
N ASN A 123 -17.29 17.00 -1.13
CA ASN A 123 -16.39 16.04 -1.76
C ASN A 123 -16.33 14.69 -1.02
N LYS A 124 -17.46 14.00 -0.97
CA LYS A 124 -17.61 12.72 -0.25
C LYS A 124 -16.69 11.62 -0.77
N ALA A 125 -16.25 11.72 -2.00
CA ALA A 125 -15.46 10.68 -2.64
C ALA A 125 -14.05 10.54 -2.03
N GLU A 126 -13.49 11.61 -1.47
CA GLU A 126 -12.21 11.57 -0.76
C GLU A 126 -12.23 10.68 0.49
N LEU A 127 -13.41 10.50 1.10
CA LEU A 127 -13.58 9.68 2.30
C LEU A 127 -13.82 8.20 2.01
N TYR A 128 -14.04 7.78 0.77
CA TYR A 128 -14.42 6.41 0.48
C TYR A 128 -13.33 5.41 0.88
N SER A 129 -12.06 5.76 0.71
CA SER A 129 -10.93 4.94 1.16
C SER A 129 -10.92 4.76 2.68
N ASP A 130 -11.16 5.82 3.44
CA ASP A 130 -11.22 5.75 4.90
C ASP A 130 -12.40 4.90 5.39
N PHE A 131 -13.57 5.01 4.75
CA PHE A 131 -14.70 4.12 5.03
C PHE A 131 -14.40 2.65 4.73
N ILE A 132 -13.70 2.37 3.63
CA ILE A 132 -13.28 1.01 3.27
C ILE A 132 -12.34 0.47 4.36
N ALA A 133 -11.30 1.23 4.72
CA ALA A 133 -10.34 0.83 5.74
C ALA A 133 -11.02 0.57 7.10
N CYS A 134 -11.78 1.55 7.58
CA CYS A 134 -12.47 1.47 8.87
C CYS A 134 -13.49 0.32 8.92
N SER A 135 -14.31 0.16 7.87
CA SER A 135 -15.31 -0.90 7.81
C SER A 135 -14.67 -2.29 7.69
N HIS A 136 -13.53 -2.41 6.98
CA HIS A 136 -12.79 -3.66 6.87
C HIS A 136 -12.26 -4.12 8.24
N VAL A 137 -11.64 -3.21 9.00
CA VAL A 137 -11.11 -3.50 10.33
C VAL A 137 -12.23 -3.83 11.32
N LEU A 138 -13.32 -3.06 11.28
CA LEU A 138 -14.49 -3.27 12.15
C LEU A 138 -15.40 -4.42 11.72
N LYS A 139 -15.08 -5.14 10.64
CA LYS A 139 -15.89 -6.23 10.09
C LYS A 139 -17.33 -5.80 9.75
N LYS A 140 -17.51 -4.59 9.21
CA LYS A 140 -18.78 -4.03 8.77
C LYS A 140 -19.00 -4.31 7.27
N GLU A 141 -19.27 -5.55 6.90
CA GLU A 141 -19.30 -6.03 5.51
C GLU A 141 -20.19 -5.19 4.60
N LEU A 142 -21.43 -4.89 4.99
CA LEU A 142 -22.34 -4.07 4.17
C LEU A 142 -21.79 -2.66 3.91
N LEU A 143 -21.09 -2.09 4.88
CA LEU A 143 -20.48 -0.77 4.74
C LEU A 143 -19.25 -0.83 3.84
N PHE A 144 -18.44 -1.85 4.00
CA PHE A 144 -17.29 -2.14 3.16
C PHE A 144 -17.69 -2.28 1.68
N ASP A 145 -18.68 -3.11 1.36
CA ASP A 145 -19.18 -3.32 0.00
C ASP A 145 -19.75 -2.03 -0.60
N LYS A 146 -20.52 -1.27 0.22
CA LYS A 146 -21.08 0.02 -0.20
C LYS A 146 -19.98 0.98 -0.65
N TYR A 147 -18.94 1.19 0.17
CA TYR A 147 -17.92 2.19 -0.14
C TYR A 147 -16.91 1.70 -1.17
N THR A 148 -16.61 0.41 -1.22
CA THR A 148 -15.81 -0.19 -2.31
C THR A 148 -16.49 0.01 -3.67
N SER A 149 -17.83 -0.16 -3.74
CA SER A 149 -18.60 0.10 -4.95
C SER A 149 -18.63 1.60 -5.30
N LYS A 150 -18.81 2.48 -4.30
CA LYS A 150 -18.75 3.95 -4.50
C LYS A 150 -17.39 4.39 -5.03
N LEU A 151 -16.29 3.92 -4.43
CA LEU A 151 -14.94 4.26 -4.85
C LEU A 151 -14.68 3.86 -6.30
N ARG A 152 -15.06 2.63 -6.68
CA ARG A 152 -14.92 2.16 -8.05
C ARG A 152 -15.70 3.02 -9.05
N ASN A 153 -16.89 3.46 -8.70
CA ASN A 153 -17.77 4.24 -9.58
C ASN A 153 -17.45 5.75 -9.56
N SER A 154 -16.59 6.21 -8.68
CA SER A 154 -16.22 7.63 -8.56
C SER A 154 -15.27 8.13 -9.65
N GLY A 155 -14.57 7.21 -10.35
CA GLY A 155 -13.51 7.54 -11.31
C GLY A 155 -12.14 7.83 -10.67
N PHE A 156 -12.01 7.74 -9.34
CA PHE A 156 -10.70 7.89 -8.66
C PHE A 156 -9.72 6.77 -9.02
N ILE A 157 -10.23 5.55 -9.25
CA ILE A 157 -9.40 4.44 -9.71
C ILE A 157 -9.43 4.44 -11.24
N THR A 158 -8.31 4.81 -11.86
CA THR A 158 -8.20 4.79 -13.32
C THR A 158 -8.18 3.36 -13.87
N ASN A 159 -8.51 3.21 -15.15
CA ASN A 159 -8.47 1.89 -15.80
C ASN A 159 -7.06 1.28 -15.79
N GLU A 160 -6.03 2.10 -15.93
CA GLU A 160 -4.62 1.67 -15.88
C GLU A 160 -4.28 1.05 -14.52
N VAL A 161 -4.66 1.72 -13.43
CA VAL A 161 -4.46 1.22 -12.07
C VAL A 161 -5.23 -0.08 -11.83
N LEU A 162 -6.47 -0.19 -12.35
CA LEU A 162 -7.24 -1.43 -12.26
C LEU A 162 -6.57 -2.57 -13.03
N GLU A 163 -6.12 -2.36 -14.26
CA GLU A 163 -5.48 -3.41 -15.06
C GLU A 163 -4.12 -3.83 -14.46
N TYR A 164 -3.35 -2.88 -13.91
CA TYR A 164 -2.15 -3.22 -13.14
C TYR A 164 -2.49 -4.19 -12.00
N ASN A 165 -3.49 -3.87 -11.19
CA ASN A 165 -3.90 -4.70 -10.06
C ASN A 165 -4.55 -6.03 -10.49
N LYS A 166 -5.21 -6.10 -11.65
CA LYS A 166 -5.60 -7.38 -12.25
C LYS A 166 -4.38 -8.24 -12.59
N ASN A 167 -3.29 -7.64 -13.07
CA ASN A 167 -2.05 -8.37 -13.33
C ASN A 167 -1.37 -8.82 -12.01
N VAL A 168 -1.51 -8.06 -10.91
CA VAL A 168 -1.14 -8.55 -9.57
C VAL A 168 -1.91 -9.83 -9.24
N LEU A 169 -3.25 -9.84 -9.37
CA LEU A 169 -4.07 -11.04 -9.12
C LEU A 169 -3.75 -12.20 -10.07
N ARG A 170 -3.43 -11.92 -11.33
CA ARG A 170 -3.01 -12.94 -12.34
C ARG A 170 -1.64 -13.55 -12.04
N SER A 171 -0.84 -12.90 -11.20
CA SER A 171 0.45 -13.42 -10.74
C SER A 171 0.32 -14.45 -9.62
N ILE A 172 -0.87 -14.60 -9.04
CA ILE A 172 -1.14 -15.44 -7.88
C ILE A 172 -1.95 -16.65 -8.31
N GLU A 173 -1.37 -17.84 -8.17
CA GLU A 173 -2.04 -19.11 -8.54
C GLU A 173 -2.90 -19.68 -7.40
N THR A 174 -2.62 -19.30 -6.15
CA THR A 174 -3.25 -19.88 -4.97
C THR A 174 -4.53 -19.13 -4.62
N GLU A 175 -5.67 -19.82 -4.53
CA GLU A 175 -6.94 -19.18 -4.17
C GLU A 175 -6.94 -18.62 -2.73
N ALA A 176 -6.40 -19.37 -1.76
CA ALA A 176 -6.30 -18.94 -0.37
C ALA A 176 -4.94 -18.27 -0.12
N SER A 177 -4.88 -16.95 -0.22
CA SER A 177 -3.63 -16.21 -0.14
C SER A 177 -3.78 -14.85 0.50
N PHE A 178 -2.65 -14.28 0.93
CA PHE A 178 -2.56 -12.92 1.44
C PHE A 178 -1.64 -12.08 0.55
N ILE A 179 -2.07 -10.88 0.22
CA ILE A 179 -1.31 -9.91 -0.56
C ILE A 179 -0.97 -8.73 0.33
N VAL A 180 0.31 -8.53 0.61
CA VAL A 180 0.79 -7.36 1.35
C VAL A 180 0.96 -6.20 0.38
N THR A 181 0.28 -5.11 0.69
CA THR A 181 0.21 -3.89 -0.11
C THR A 181 0.72 -2.69 0.66
N ASN A 182 1.06 -1.61 -0.06
CA ASN A 182 1.50 -0.36 0.54
C ASN A 182 0.90 0.83 -0.22
N GLY A 183 0.06 1.57 0.49
CA GLY A 183 -0.55 2.79 -0.06
C GLY A 183 -1.86 2.57 -0.80
N TRP A 184 -2.24 3.61 -1.54
CA TRP A 184 -3.57 3.72 -2.13
C TRP A 184 -3.70 2.94 -3.45
N GLU A 185 -2.68 2.98 -4.31
CA GLU A 185 -2.74 2.50 -5.70
C GLU A 185 -2.77 0.98 -5.85
N ASP A 186 -2.41 0.23 -4.81
CA ASP A 186 -2.51 -1.24 -4.80
C ASP A 186 -3.59 -1.74 -3.84
N THR A 187 -3.76 -1.15 -2.66
CA THR A 187 -4.71 -1.63 -1.66
C THR A 187 -6.16 -1.54 -2.12
N TYR A 188 -6.61 -0.34 -2.44
CA TYR A 188 -8.04 -0.12 -2.74
C TYR A 188 -8.49 -0.69 -4.09
N PRO A 189 -7.70 -0.62 -5.17
CA PRO A 189 -8.01 -1.31 -6.41
C PRO A 189 -8.09 -2.82 -6.24
N LEU A 190 -7.17 -3.45 -5.48
CA LEU A 190 -7.24 -4.89 -5.18
C LEU A 190 -8.49 -5.25 -4.38
N LEU A 191 -8.80 -4.52 -3.32
CA LEU A 191 -10.02 -4.72 -2.53
C LEU A 191 -11.27 -4.61 -3.42
N SER A 192 -11.30 -3.61 -4.32
CA SER A 192 -12.40 -3.42 -5.28
C SER A 192 -12.55 -4.60 -6.24
N LEU A 193 -11.44 -5.12 -6.78
CA LEU A 193 -11.44 -6.27 -7.69
C LEU A 193 -11.87 -7.56 -6.99
N LEU A 194 -11.33 -7.83 -5.80
CA LEU A 194 -11.66 -9.02 -5.02
C LEU A 194 -13.15 -9.07 -4.64
N THR A 195 -13.72 -7.92 -4.25
CA THR A 195 -15.15 -7.79 -3.96
C THR A 195 -15.99 -8.05 -5.22
N GLN A 196 -15.60 -7.50 -6.37
CA GLN A 196 -16.31 -7.68 -7.63
C GLN A 196 -16.30 -9.14 -8.12
N GLU A 197 -15.16 -9.83 -7.96
CA GLU A 197 -14.96 -11.21 -8.44
C GLU A 197 -15.40 -12.26 -7.42
N ASN A 198 -15.95 -11.85 -6.27
CA ASN A 198 -16.29 -12.71 -5.13
C ASN A 198 -15.12 -13.62 -4.68
N LYS A 199 -13.90 -13.15 -4.85
CA LYS A 199 -12.67 -13.87 -4.44
C LYS A 199 -12.39 -13.66 -2.94
N THR A 200 -13.23 -14.22 -2.09
CA THR A 200 -13.13 -14.05 -0.63
C THR A 200 -11.95 -14.80 0.00
N ALA A 201 -11.38 -15.78 -0.70
CA ALA A 201 -10.25 -16.56 -0.22
C ALA A 201 -8.92 -15.79 -0.27
N THR A 202 -8.77 -14.84 -1.21
CA THR A 202 -7.61 -13.93 -1.26
C THR A 202 -7.88 -12.69 -0.43
N GLN A 203 -6.95 -12.34 0.44
CA GLN A 203 -7.08 -11.21 1.37
C GLN A 203 -5.94 -10.20 1.19
N VAL A 204 -6.24 -8.93 1.37
CA VAL A 204 -5.26 -7.85 1.33
C VAL A 204 -4.81 -7.52 2.76
N ILE A 205 -3.50 -7.41 2.96
CA ILE A 205 -2.88 -6.85 4.17
C ILE A 205 -2.27 -5.52 3.80
N ASN A 206 -2.88 -4.43 4.25
CA ASN A 206 -2.28 -3.11 4.08
C ASN A 206 -1.25 -2.86 5.19
N ALA A 207 -0.01 -2.55 4.80
CA ALA A 207 1.10 -2.36 5.74
C ALA A 207 0.89 -1.16 6.68
N GLU A 208 0.26 -0.09 6.22
CA GLU A 208 -0.02 1.09 7.06
C GLU A 208 -1.08 0.78 8.14
N TRP A 209 -2.08 -0.05 7.82
CA TRP A 209 -3.12 -0.39 8.80
C TRP A 209 -2.61 -1.30 9.92
N ILE A 210 -1.46 -1.96 9.74
CA ILE A 210 -0.77 -2.74 10.80
C ILE A 210 -0.38 -1.86 12.00
N LEU A 211 -0.31 -0.54 11.83
CA LEU A 211 -0.11 0.39 12.95
C LEU A 211 -1.28 0.35 13.95
N ASP A 212 -2.48 -0.04 13.51
CA ASP A 212 -3.65 -0.18 14.38
C ASP A 212 -3.63 -1.53 15.11
N PRO A 213 -3.78 -1.56 16.47
CA PRO A 213 -3.75 -2.80 17.24
C PRO A 213 -4.89 -3.77 16.90
N GLU A 214 -6.08 -3.27 16.58
CA GLU A 214 -7.24 -4.11 16.26
C GLU A 214 -7.06 -4.77 14.88
N TYR A 215 -6.44 -4.04 13.94
CA TYR A 215 -6.11 -4.62 12.65
C TYR A 215 -5.06 -5.73 12.78
N ARG A 216 -4.01 -5.54 13.62
CA ARG A 216 -3.04 -6.61 13.90
C ARG A 216 -3.71 -7.87 14.45
N LYS A 217 -4.61 -7.72 15.43
CA LYS A 217 -5.38 -8.86 15.97
C LYS A 217 -6.21 -9.56 14.89
N LEU A 218 -6.86 -8.77 14.02
CA LEU A 218 -7.65 -9.29 12.91
C LEU A 218 -6.78 -10.11 11.94
N ILE A 219 -5.64 -9.58 11.52
CA ILE A 219 -4.75 -10.26 10.57
C ILE A 219 -4.12 -11.52 11.19
N ALA A 220 -3.62 -11.44 12.43
CA ALA A 220 -3.07 -12.61 13.12
C ALA A 220 -4.11 -13.75 13.22
N ALA A 221 -5.36 -13.41 13.58
CA ALA A 221 -6.45 -14.39 13.63
C ALA A 221 -6.76 -15.01 12.26
N ARG A 222 -6.74 -14.21 11.18
CA ARG A 222 -6.98 -14.69 9.81
C ARG A 222 -5.84 -15.59 9.30
N LEU A 223 -4.61 -15.30 9.70
CA LEU A 223 -3.44 -16.11 9.38
C LEU A 223 -3.33 -17.38 10.27
N GLY A 224 -4.18 -17.50 11.29
CA GLY A 224 -4.12 -18.61 12.24
C GLY A 224 -2.88 -18.57 13.13
N THR A 225 -2.33 -17.39 13.39
CA THR A 225 -1.10 -17.18 14.18
C THR A 225 -1.38 -16.45 15.48
N SER A 226 -0.43 -16.51 16.43
CA SER A 226 -0.44 -15.59 17.56
C SER A 226 -0.12 -14.16 17.09
N ASN A 227 -0.68 -13.16 17.76
CA ASN A 227 -0.33 -11.76 17.52
C ASN A 227 0.99 -11.45 18.26
N PRO A 228 2.14 -11.34 17.58
CA PRO A 228 3.41 -11.02 18.23
C PRO A 228 3.43 -9.59 18.77
N SER A 229 4.40 -9.31 19.65
CA SER A 229 4.64 -7.96 20.10
C SER A 229 4.98 -7.05 18.92
N PHE A 230 4.46 -5.81 18.96
CA PHE A 230 4.70 -4.82 17.93
C PHE A 230 5.86 -3.90 18.35
N ASN A 231 6.85 -3.78 17.49
CA ASN A 231 8.06 -2.96 17.71
C ASN A 231 8.04 -1.65 16.88
N ASP A 232 6.86 -1.11 16.63
CA ASP A 232 6.61 0.09 15.82
C ASP A 232 6.99 -0.04 14.34
N ASN A 233 7.38 -1.24 13.88
CA ASN A 233 7.66 -1.54 12.48
C ASN A 233 6.61 -2.51 11.91
N PRO A 234 5.70 -2.05 11.04
CA PRO A 234 4.66 -2.90 10.47
C PRO A 234 5.22 -4.05 9.64
N TYR A 235 6.35 -3.86 8.98
CA TYR A 235 6.92 -4.88 8.11
C TYR A 235 7.61 -6.00 8.89
N ASP A 236 8.32 -5.66 9.98
CA ASP A 236 8.89 -6.68 10.88
C ASP A 236 7.79 -7.53 11.49
N TRP A 237 6.66 -6.91 11.85
CA TRP A 237 5.50 -7.62 12.35
C TRP A 237 4.92 -8.56 11.27
N ILE A 238 4.73 -8.07 10.03
CA ILE A 238 4.25 -8.87 8.90
C ILE A 238 5.18 -10.05 8.63
N LEU A 239 6.49 -9.83 8.59
CA LEU A 239 7.48 -10.90 8.39
C LEU A 239 7.43 -11.93 9.52
N THR A 240 7.26 -11.49 10.77
CA THR A 240 7.18 -12.38 11.93
C THR A 240 5.94 -13.28 11.86
N VAL A 241 4.76 -12.73 11.56
CA VAL A 241 3.53 -13.53 11.44
C VAL A 241 3.57 -14.45 10.22
N SER A 242 4.19 -14.02 9.13
CA SER A 242 4.29 -14.82 7.91
C SER A 242 5.17 -16.06 8.07
N GLN A 243 6.15 -16.04 8.96
CA GLN A 243 6.96 -17.24 9.29
C GLN A 243 6.17 -18.29 10.08
N SER A 244 5.05 -17.91 10.68
CA SER A 244 4.26 -18.77 11.57
C SER A 244 2.99 -19.31 10.93
N THR A 245 2.71 -18.98 9.67
CA THR A 245 1.53 -19.41 8.93
C THR A 245 1.88 -20.37 7.79
N SER A 246 0.95 -21.25 7.45
CA SER A 246 1.00 -22.07 6.23
C SER A 246 0.36 -21.40 5.01
N SER A 247 -0.28 -20.25 5.21
CA SER A 247 -0.93 -19.51 4.12
C SER A 247 0.10 -18.95 3.14
N ALA A 248 -0.26 -18.91 1.86
CA ALA A 248 0.57 -18.25 0.86
C ALA A 248 0.54 -16.73 1.04
N ILE A 249 1.71 -16.12 1.10
CA ILE A 249 1.87 -14.67 1.26
C ILE A 249 2.66 -14.10 0.09
N TYR A 250 2.12 -13.03 -0.49
CA TYR A 250 2.71 -12.32 -1.61
C TYR A 250 2.93 -10.85 -1.25
N PHE A 251 4.05 -10.30 -1.67
CA PHE A 251 4.41 -8.89 -1.52
C PHE A 251 4.26 -8.18 -2.87
N THR A 252 3.59 -7.02 -2.89
CA THR A 252 3.57 -6.16 -4.07
C THR A 252 4.91 -5.41 -4.22
N PRO A 253 5.30 -5.01 -5.43
CA PRO A 253 6.53 -4.24 -5.63
C PRO A 253 6.42 -2.78 -5.17
N THR A 254 5.24 -2.33 -4.75
CA THR A 254 4.99 -1.01 -4.17
C THR A 254 5.49 -0.87 -2.73
N LEU A 255 5.83 -1.99 -2.08
CA LEU A 255 6.40 -1.97 -0.74
C LEU A 255 7.74 -1.22 -0.72
N PRO A 256 8.08 -0.55 0.41
CA PRO A 256 9.35 0.15 0.53
C PRO A 256 10.54 -0.74 0.20
N ARG A 257 11.49 -0.17 -0.52
CA ARG A 257 12.71 -0.86 -0.95
C ARG A 257 13.43 -1.57 0.20
N SER A 258 13.55 -0.91 1.35
CA SER A 258 14.19 -1.47 2.54
C SER A 258 13.55 -2.78 2.98
N VAL A 259 12.22 -2.87 2.89
CA VAL A 259 11.47 -4.10 3.22
C VAL A 259 11.79 -5.22 2.26
N LEU A 260 11.74 -4.95 0.95
CA LEU A 260 12.04 -5.94 -0.08
C LEU A 260 13.50 -6.41 0.01
N LEU A 261 14.44 -5.50 0.35
CA LEU A 261 15.84 -5.82 0.56
C LEU A 261 16.06 -6.71 1.80
N ASN A 262 15.43 -6.36 2.93
CA ASN A 262 15.57 -7.14 4.17
C ASN A 262 14.99 -8.55 4.03
N ALA A 263 13.94 -8.72 3.22
CA ALA A 263 13.31 -10.01 2.96
C ALA A 263 13.88 -10.75 1.73
N GLN A 264 14.84 -10.17 1.00
CA GLN A 264 15.28 -10.64 -0.34
C GLN A 264 15.62 -12.13 -0.45
N GLU A 265 16.23 -12.71 0.60
CA GLU A 265 16.60 -14.13 0.60
C GLU A 265 15.39 -15.05 0.65
N SER A 266 14.29 -14.58 1.22
CA SER A 266 13.02 -15.31 1.36
C SER A 266 12.04 -15.04 0.24
N LEU A 267 12.29 -14.00 -0.57
CA LEU A 267 11.37 -13.59 -1.64
C LEU A 267 11.69 -14.27 -2.97
N THR A 268 10.66 -14.84 -3.59
CA THR A 268 10.75 -15.40 -4.95
C THR A 268 9.84 -14.62 -5.89
N PRO A 269 10.37 -13.94 -6.93
CA PRO A 269 9.56 -13.19 -7.88
C PRO A 269 8.66 -14.09 -8.72
N ILE A 270 7.38 -13.73 -8.83
CA ILE A 270 6.38 -14.42 -9.64
C ILE A 270 5.50 -13.38 -10.32
N GLY A 271 5.47 -13.34 -11.64
CA GLY A 271 4.73 -12.28 -12.31
C GLY A 271 5.19 -10.89 -11.81
N ILE A 272 4.25 -10.07 -11.33
CA ILE A 272 4.58 -8.76 -10.74
C ILE A 272 4.47 -8.73 -9.20
N VAL A 273 4.55 -9.88 -8.54
CA VAL A 273 4.58 -9.99 -7.08
C VAL A 273 5.79 -10.81 -6.62
N PHE A 274 6.07 -10.78 -5.33
CA PHE A 274 7.07 -11.63 -4.70
C PHE A 274 6.38 -12.61 -3.77
N SER A 275 6.59 -13.92 -3.98
CA SER A 275 6.16 -14.95 -3.04
C SER A 275 7.13 -15.03 -1.86
N LEU A 276 6.60 -15.04 -0.65
CA LEU A 276 7.36 -15.35 0.56
C LEU A 276 7.52 -16.87 0.76
N ASN A 277 6.68 -17.66 0.09
CA ASN A 277 6.79 -19.11 0.13
C ASN A 277 7.93 -19.58 -0.80
N PRO A 278 8.81 -20.48 -0.34
CA PRO A 278 9.87 -21.00 -1.17
C PRO A 278 9.30 -21.80 -2.36
N LEU A 279 9.87 -21.57 -3.53
CA LEU A 279 9.51 -22.26 -4.77
C LEU A 279 10.75 -22.92 -5.36
N THR A 280 10.57 -24.05 -6.00
CA THR A 280 11.59 -24.61 -6.88
C THR A 280 11.77 -23.77 -8.13
N ALA A 281 12.93 -23.81 -8.78
CA ALA A 281 13.18 -23.06 -10.02
C ALA A 281 12.19 -23.42 -11.13
N SER A 282 11.73 -24.68 -11.20
CA SER A 282 10.72 -25.12 -12.18
C SER A 282 9.33 -24.56 -11.89
N GLU A 283 8.93 -24.49 -10.63
CA GLU A 283 7.67 -23.87 -10.22
C GLU A 283 7.67 -22.36 -10.47
N GLN A 284 8.73 -21.67 -10.08
CA GLN A 284 8.89 -20.24 -10.37
C GLN A 284 8.78 -19.96 -11.86
N LYS A 285 9.51 -20.71 -12.71
CA LYS A 285 9.47 -20.56 -14.14
C LYS A 285 8.06 -20.75 -14.70
N ARG A 286 7.39 -21.85 -14.30
CA ARG A 286 6.02 -22.15 -14.72
C ARG A 286 5.07 -21.02 -14.32
N GLN A 287 5.11 -20.55 -13.08
CA GLN A 287 4.24 -19.49 -12.58
C GLN A 287 4.50 -18.15 -13.29
N CYS A 288 5.76 -17.77 -13.51
CA CYS A 288 6.11 -16.57 -14.26
C CYS A 288 5.59 -16.61 -15.73
N ILE A 289 5.71 -17.75 -16.41
CA ILE A 289 5.20 -17.93 -17.78
C ILE A 289 3.67 -17.85 -17.79
N ASN A 290 2.99 -18.51 -16.84
CA ASN A 290 1.54 -18.48 -16.76
C ASN A 290 1.02 -17.06 -16.49
N ALA A 291 1.61 -16.37 -15.54
CA ALA A 291 1.28 -14.96 -15.24
C ALA A 291 1.47 -14.09 -16.50
N TRP A 292 2.61 -14.22 -17.18
CA TRP A 292 2.89 -13.49 -18.41
C TRP A 292 1.85 -13.72 -19.50
N LYS A 293 1.41 -14.97 -19.70
CA LYS A 293 0.40 -15.33 -20.69
C LYS A 293 -0.97 -14.69 -20.38
N MET A 294 -1.28 -14.50 -19.10
CA MET A 294 -2.54 -13.90 -18.64
C MET A 294 -2.52 -12.36 -18.57
N PHE A 295 -1.36 -11.73 -18.57
CA PHE A 295 -1.27 -10.27 -18.43
C PHE A 295 -1.96 -9.51 -19.56
N SER A 296 -2.64 -8.42 -19.19
CA SER A 296 -3.05 -7.41 -20.17
C SER A 296 -1.81 -6.70 -20.72
N LYS A 297 -1.52 -6.91 -21.99
CA LYS A 297 -0.31 -6.37 -22.62
C LYS A 297 -0.42 -4.88 -22.91
N VAL A 298 -1.62 -4.37 -23.07
CA VAL A 298 -1.87 -2.93 -23.33
C VAL A 298 -1.38 -2.09 -22.16
N GLU A 299 -1.64 -2.55 -20.94
CA GLU A 299 -1.31 -1.81 -19.71
C GLU A 299 0.19 -1.80 -19.37
N LEU A 300 0.98 -2.71 -19.96
CA LEU A 300 2.44 -2.74 -19.74
C LEU A 300 3.16 -1.49 -20.28
N ILE A 301 2.51 -0.70 -21.11
CA ILE A 301 3.04 0.52 -21.74
C ILE A 301 2.13 1.74 -21.50
N SER A 302 1.22 1.66 -20.54
CA SER A 302 0.32 2.76 -20.16
C SER A 302 1.07 3.97 -19.58
N ASN A 303 0.36 5.05 -19.29
CA ASN A 303 0.97 6.26 -18.72
C ASN A 303 1.11 6.23 -17.19
N SER A 304 0.69 5.18 -16.53
CA SER A 304 0.84 5.01 -15.07
C SER A 304 2.29 4.73 -14.69
N ASP A 305 2.79 5.37 -13.65
CA ASP A 305 4.11 5.11 -13.06
C ASP A 305 4.23 3.68 -12.51
N LEU A 306 3.11 3.04 -12.20
CA LEU A 306 3.07 1.62 -11.82
C LEU A 306 3.66 0.70 -12.90
N CYS A 307 3.66 1.13 -14.16
CA CYS A 307 4.29 0.36 -15.25
C CYS A 307 5.78 0.14 -15.04
N ALA A 308 6.46 1.03 -14.30
CA ALA A 308 7.86 0.85 -13.95
C ALA A 308 8.10 -0.47 -13.19
N ASN A 309 7.11 -0.93 -12.44
CA ASN A 309 7.19 -2.18 -11.68
C ASN A 309 7.29 -3.44 -12.57
N TYR A 310 6.95 -3.35 -13.86
CA TYR A 310 7.12 -4.50 -14.77
C TYR A 310 8.57 -4.77 -15.15
N ILE A 311 9.50 -3.84 -14.93
CA ILE A 311 10.89 -4.00 -15.35
C ILE A 311 11.54 -5.23 -14.72
N PHE A 312 11.24 -5.51 -13.45
CA PHE A 312 11.82 -6.64 -12.75
C PHE A 312 11.31 -7.98 -13.31
N ILE A 313 10.01 -8.11 -13.62
CA ILE A 313 9.50 -9.36 -14.20
C ILE A 313 10.03 -9.60 -15.60
N PHE A 314 10.25 -8.56 -16.40
CA PHE A 314 10.89 -8.72 -17.70
C PHE A 314 12.30 -9.29 -17.56
N SER A 315 13.07 -8.82 -16.58
CA SER A 315 14.41 -9.33 -16.30
C SER A 315 14.39 -10.76 -15.77
N VAL A 316 13.46 -11.08 -14.86
CA VAL A 316 13.25 -12.45 -14.37
C VAL A 316 12.91 -13.41 -15.52
N LEU A 317 11.96 -13.03 -16.39
CA LEU A 317 11.57 -13.87 -17.53
C LEU A 317 12.71 -14.01 -18.55
N GLU A 318 13.47 -12.95 -18.82
CA GLU A 318 14.65 -13.01 -19.66
C GLU A 318 15.65 -14.07 -19.16
N ASP A 319 15.99 -14.05 -17.88
CA ASP A 319 16.91 -14.99 -17.27
C ASP A 319 16.36 -16.44 -17.26
N LEU A 320 15.08 -16.60 -16.90
CA LEU A 320 14.45 -17.93 -16.83
C LEU A 320 14.28 -18.57 -18.20
N LEU A 321 14.14 -17.77 -19.27
CA LEU A 321 13.86 -18.24 -20.63
C LEU A 321 15.08 -18.22 -21.56
N ALA A 322 16.22 -17.64 -21.16
CA ALA A 322 17.38 -17.44 -22.01
C ALA A 322 17.85 -18.72 -22.72
N ASN A 323 17.76 -19.86 -22.06
CA ASN A 323 18.21 -21.16 -22.57
C ASN A 323 17.04 -22.10 -22.92
N ASP A 324 15.80 -21.62 -22.94
CA ASP A 324 14.64 -22.44 -23.25
C ASP A 324 14.14 -22.23 -24.68
N GLN A 325 14.51 -23.15 -25.56
CA GLN A 325 14.10 -23.08 -26.96
C GLN A 325 12.58 -23.22 -27.16
N SER A 326 11.88 -23.90 -26.25
CA SER A 326 10.41 -24.07 -26.34
C SER A 326 9.66 -22.77 -26.08
N GLU A 327 10.24 -21.84 -25.30
CA GLU A 327 9.65 -20.55 -24.92
C GLU A 327 10.27 -19.35 -25.67
N LYS A 328 11.01 -19.60 -26.76
CA LYS A 328 11.65 -18.54 -27.57
C LYS A 328 10.67 -17.45 -28.02
N GLY A 329 9.42 -17.82 -28.34
CA GLY A 329 8.36 -16.88 -28.72
C GLY A 329 7.99 -15.96 -27.56
N THR A 330 7.83 -16.52 -26.37
CA THR A 330 7.58 -15.78 -25.11
C THR A 330 8.73 -14.83 -24.82
N LEU A 331 9.97 -15.30 -24.89
CA LEU A 331 11.17 -14.47 -24.65
C LEU A 331 11.22 -13.26 -25.61
N ASN A 332 10.97 -13.46 -26.91
CA ASN A 332 10.97 -12.36 -27.87
C ASN A 332 9.90 -11.31 -27.55
N GLN A 333 8.71 -11.72 -27.11
CA GLN A 333 7.67 -10.79 -26.66
C GLN A 333 8.12 -10.00 -25.44
N VAL A 334 8.66 -10.67 -24.40
CA VAL A 334 9.18 -10.04 -23.19
C VAL A 334 10.22 -8.98 -23.53
N LEU A 335 11.20 -9.31 -24.36
CA LEU A 335 12.25 -8.37 -24.79
C LEU A 335 11.70 -7.16 -25.55
N ALA A 336 10.67 -7.37 -26.40
CA ALA A 336 10.01 -6.29 -27.11
C ALA A 336 9.32 -5.30 -26.14
N TYR A 337 8.57 -5.80 -25.17
CA TYR A 337 7.93 -4.96 -24.15
C TYR A 337 8.95 -4.29 -23.22
N LYS A 338 9.98 -5.02 -22.77
CA LYS A 338 11.10 -4.43 -22.01
C LYS A 338 11.72 -3.25 -22.73
N LYS A 339 12.01 -3.39 -24.02
CA LYS A 339 12.56 -2.31 -24.86
C LYS A 339 11.62 -1.10 -24.94
N GLN A 340 10.31 -1.32 -25.06
CA GLN A 340 9.33 -0.23 -25.07
C GLN A 340 9.28 0.49 -23.74
N LEU A 341 9.26 -0.24 -22.61
CA LEU A 341 9.25 0.31 -21.26
C LEU A 341 10.51 1.16 -21.00
N LEU A 342 11.70 0.63 -21.33
CA LEU A 342 12.98 1.34 -21.18
C LEU A 342 13.13 2.56 -22.10
N LYS A 343 12.39 2.60 -23.24
CA LYS A 343 12.31 3.80 -24.06
C LYS A 343 11.47 4.89 -23.40
N LYS A 344 10.39 4.48 -22.72
CA LYS A 344 9.47 5.38 -22.03
C LYS A 344 10.05 5.90 -20.71
N TYR A 345 10.74 5.04 -19.98
CA TYR A 345 11.38 5.32 -18.69
C TYR A 345 12.90 5.11 -18.77
N PRO A 346 13.66 6.06 -19.35
CA PRO A 346 15.11 5.88 -19.54
C PRO A 346 15.88 5.71 -18.23
N ALA A 347 15.36 6.23 -17.12
CA ALA A 347 15.96 6.09 -15.79
C ALA A 347 15.97 4.64 -15.25
N LEU A 348 15.22 3.72 -15.88
CA LEU A 348 15.18 2.29 -15.52
C LEU A 348 16.29 1.46 -16.23
N LYS A 349 17.11 2.09 -17.08
CA LYS A 349 18.27 1.45 -17.72
C LYS A 349 19.40 1.32 -16.69
#